data_59ccd3ae54201b77d3070579b0e4fb10
#
_entry.id   59ccd3ae54201b77d3070579b0e4fb10
#
_cell.length_a   1.000
_cell.length_b   1.000
_cell.length_c   1.000
_cell.angle_alpha   90.00
_cell.angle_beta   90.00
_cell.angle_gamma   90.00
#
_symmetry.space_group_name_H-M   'P 1'
#
loop_
_entity.id
_entity.type
_entity.pdbx_description
1 polymer ?
#
loop_
_entity_poly.entity_id
_entity_poly.type
_entity_poly.pdbx_seq_one_letter_code
_entity_poly.pdbx_strand_id
1 'polypeptide(L)'
;MNHSVRAMTAGGESDSASQLRCLGFPAERPLRPGAVMLRAKSMLERMKIARRLQQRTAIVIERLAATAGLVTFFIVGYFGVGRSISSAMTFDMATSLDRRIPFIAQSVWIYFWVFTAALIPLFVVRCPRLFRRTALAYGLVIAISLICFKAFPATSASLRAAGAVLDVSSPSNWAVSVLYSLDPPYNLFPSLHLSLALLAAFSAWKAKRLYGVGVGVGVGLVAVAVCTVKQHVLVDVLGGAVLASLSGGLIIGTYRAKPGVTPAYGWRGPGLYVGLLVLAYAGIYAAYLCAA
;
A
#
# COMPACT_ATOMS: atom_id res chain seq x y z
N MET A 1 -46.19 56.41 45.91
CA MET A 1 -46.28 55.45 47.01
C MET A 1 -45.24 54.42 46.76
N ASN A 2 -44.07 54.65 47.22
CA ASN A 2 -43.24 54.15 48.31
C ASN A 2 -43.59 52.73 48.79
N HIS A 3 -42.72 51.73 48.66
CA HIS A 3 -41.96 51.09 49.73
C HIS A 3 -41.17 49.89 49.22
N SER A 4 -39.87 49.98 49.26
CA SER A 4 -38.98 49.10 50.07
C SER A 4 -39.11 47.60 49.86
N VAL A 5 -38.13 46.97 49.19
CA VAL A 5 -37.62 45.66 49.56
C VAL A 5 -36.09 45.79 49.74
N ARG A 6 -35.71 45.81 51.05
CA ARG A 6 -34.33 45.76 51.53
C ARG A 6 -33.86 44.32 51.62
N ALA A 7 -32.67 44.09 51.14
CA ALA A 7 -31.61 43.24 51.66
C ALA A 7 -31.97 41.97 52.47
N MET A 8 -31.66 40.81 51.89
CA MET A 8 -31.29 39.58 52.59
C MET A 8 -30.42 38.72 51.67
N THR A 9 -29.14 38.98 51.61
CA THR A 9 -28.12 38.04 51.11
C THR A 9 -26.75 38.45 51.65
N ALA A 10 -26.49 38.13 52.89
CA ALA A 10 -25.13 38.09 53.46
C ALA A 10 -25.15 37.24 54.72
N GLY A 11 -25.01 35.94 54.65
CA GLY A 11 -24.98 35.09 55.84
C GLY A 11 -24.76 33.60 55.66
N GLY A 12 -24.48 33.11 54.46
CA GLY A 12 -24.43 31.67 54.19
C GLY A 12 -23.09 31.03 53.89
N GLU A 13 -22.04 31.81 53.57
CA GLU A 13 -20.78 31.25 53.06
C GLU A 13 -19.67 31.10 54.12
N SER A 14 -19.83 31.67 55.34
CA SER A 14 -18.77 31.56 56.36
C SER A 14 -18.86 30.31 57.25
N ASP A 15 -20.01 29.61 57.23
CA ASP A 15 -20.24 28.48 58.15
C ASP A 15 -19.76 27.13 57.61
N SER A 16 -19.77 26.93 56.29
CA SER A 16 -19.29 25.69 55.67
C SER A 16 -17.76 25.55 55.67
N ALA A 17 -17.05 26.66 55.55
CA ALA A 17 -15.59 26.67 55.59
C ALA A 17 -15.01 26.45 57.02
N SER A 18 -15.75 26.86 58.06
CA SER A 18 -15.40 26.61 59.46
C SER A 18 -15.71 25.18 59.87
N GLN A 19 -16.78 24.56 59.40
CA GLN A 19 -17.11 23.16 59.71
C GLN A 19 -16.14 22.17 59.04
N LEU A 20 -15.62 22.46 57.83
CA LEU A 20 -14.61 21.64 57.17
C LEU A 20 -13.24 21.68 57.83
N ARG A 21 -12.90 22.75 58.55
CA ARG A 21 -11.67 22.85 59.35
C ARG A 21 -11.70 21.96 60.60
N CYS A 22 -12.86 21.77 61.22
CA CYS A 22 -13.02 20.89 62.37
C CYS A 22 -12.91 19.40 62.01
N LEU A 23 -13.01 19.04 60.71
CA LEU A 23 -12.89 17.66 60.22
C LEU A 23 -11.46 17.30 59.74
N GLY A 24 -10.47 18.17 59.99
CA GLY A 24 -9.05 17.88 59.69
C GLY A 24 -8.68 17.90 58.21
N PHE A 25 -9.55 18.42 57.32
CA PHE A 25 -9.18 18.60 55.94
C PHE A 25 -8.27 19.80 55.77
N PRO A 26 -7.08 19.65 55.17
CA PRO A 26 -6.19 20.78 54.93
C PRO A 26 -6.92 21.79 54.02
N ALA A 27 -6.99 23.04 54.44
CA ALA A 27 -7.54 24.10 53.58
C ALA A 27 -6.69 24.19 52.30
N GLU A 28 -7.26 23.78 51.20
CA GLU A 28 -6.61 23.97 49.90
C GLU A 28 -6.37 25.45 49.68
N ARG A 29 -5.11 25.87 49.68
CA ARG A 29 -4.76 27.25 49.36
C ARG A 29 -5.28 27.58 47.94
N PRO A 30 -6.03 28.65 47.77
CA PRO A 30 -6.49 29.04 46.44
C PRO A 30 -5.26 29.21 45.53
N LEU A 31 -5.27 28.47 44.41
CA LEU A 31 -4.17 28.57 43.44
C LEU A 31 -4.09 30.00 42.91
N ARG A 32 -2.88 30.56 42.91
CA ARG A 32 -2.66 31.90 42.34
C ARG A 32 -3.24 31.94 40.93
N PRO A 33 -3.95 33.01 40.49
CA PRO A 33 -4.59 33.06 39.15
C PRO A 33 -3.64 32.70 38.00
N GLY A 34 -2.37 33.07 38.08
CA GLY A 34 -1.35 32.68 37.12
C GLY A 34 -1.05 31.17 37.05
N ALA A 35 -1.14 30.46 38.19
CA ALA A 35 -0.90 29.02 38.25
C ALA A 35 -2.07 28.23 37.61
N VAL A 36 -3.30 28.69 37.77
CA VAL A 36 -4.49 28.13 37.10
C VAL A 36 -4.39 28.28 35.58
N MET A 37 -3.98 29.46 35.11
CA MET A 37 -3.82 29.75 33.70
C MET A 37 -2.68 28.91 33.07
N LEU A 38 -1.58 28.71 33.77
CA LEU A 38 -0.47 27.84 33.30
C LEU A 38 -0.88 26.37 33.25
N ARG A 39 -1.64 25.87 34.23
CA ARG A 39 -2.18 24.49 34.21
C ARG A 39 -3.18 24.32 33.03
N ALA A 40 -4.07 25.28 32.81
CA ALA A 40 -5.02 25.24 31.68
C ALA A 40 -4.29 25.22 30.32
N LYS A 41 -3.26 26.05 30.12
CA LYS A 41 -2.42 26.04 28.90
C LYS A 41 -1.71 24.69 28.73
N SER A 42 -1.11 24.13 29.77
CA SER A 42 -0.43 22.83 29.68
C SER A 42 -1.41 21.69 29.36
N MET A 43 -2.61 21.71 29.92
CA MET A 43 -3.68 20.74 29.63
C MET A 43 -4.15 20.83 28.19
N LEU A 44 -4.37 22.04 27.66
CA LEU A 44 -4.71 22.28 26.26
C LEU A 44 -3.64 21.75 25.30
N GLU A 45 -2.38 21.99 25.60
CA GLU A 45 -1.27 21.46 24.76
C GLU A 45 -1.21 19.92 24.82
N ARG A 46 -1.39 19.30 25.99
CA ARG A 46 -1.49 17.83 26.12
C ARG A 46 -2.66 17.27 25.31
N MET A 47 -3.84 17.92 25.35
CA MET A 47 -5.00 17.52 24.57
C MET A 47 -4.74 17.63 23.05
N LYS A 48 -4.08 18.70 22.60
CA LYS A 48 -3.69 18.86 21.18
C LYS A 48 -2.72 17.77 20.75
N ILE A 49 -1.73 17.44 21.60
CA ILE A 49 -0.77 16.36 21.32
C ILE A 49 -1.50 15.02 21.24
N ALA A 50 -2.35 14.70 22.23
CA ALA A 50 -3.12 13.45 22.26
C ALA A 50 -4.00 13.30 21.00
N ARG A 51 -4.74 14.37 20.60
CA ARG A 51 -5.54 14.37 19.37
C ARG A 51 -4.68 14.14 18.12
N ARG A 52 -3.51 14.78 18.03
CA ARG A 52 -2.58 14.57 16.89
C ARG A 52 -2.05 13.13 16.85
N LEU A 53 -1.72 12.54 17.98
CA LEU A 53 -1.29 11.15 18.06
C LEU A 53 -2.41 10.20 17.62
N GLN A 54 -3.62 10.38 18.16
CA GLN A 54 -4.79 9.60 17.81
C GLN A 54 -5.11 9.67 16.30
N GLN A 55 -5.05 10.86 15.70
CA GLN A 55 -5.24 11.03 14.25
C GLN A 55 -4.14 10.32 13.44
N ARG A 56 -2.88 10.37 13.88
CA ARG A 56 -1.79 9.66 13.21
C ARG A 56 -1.98 8.15 13.28
N THR A 57 -2.34 7.62 14.44
CA THR A 57 -2.61 6.20 14.64
C THR A 57 -3.78 5.73 13.77
N ALA A 58 -4.88 6.49 13.73
CA ALA A 58 -6.03 6.18 12.88
C ALA A 58 -5.66 6.12 11.38
N ILE A 59 -4.83 7.06 10.90
CA ILE A 59 -4.33 7.07 9.52
C ILE A 59 -3.46 5.84 9.23
N VAL A 60 -2.61 5.43 10.16
CA VAL A 60 -1.77 4.24 9.99
C VAL A 60 -2.63 2.98 9.94
N ILE A 61 -3.59 2.83 10.86
CA ILE A 61 -4.51 1.69 10.88
C ILE A 61 -5.32 1.63 9.57
N GLU A 62 -5.88 2.74 9.12
CA GLU A 62 -6.61 2.82 7.85
C GLU A 62 -5.75 2.33 6.66
N ARG A 63 -4.50 2.76 6.60
CA ARG A 63 -3.58 2.38 5.52
C ARG A 63 -3.23 0.90 5.55
N LEU A 64 -2.95 0.36 6.73
CA LEU A 64 -2.66 -1.06 6.91
C LEU A 64 -3.89 -1.90 6.58
N ALA A 65 -5.07 -1.51 7.06
CA ALA A 65 -6.32 -2.22 6.76
C ALA A 65 -6.67 -2.18 5.27
N ALA A 66 -6.53 -1.03 4.61
CA ALA A 66 -6.76 -0.92 3.17
C ALA A 66 -5.76 -1.76 2.37
N THR A 67 -4.48 -1.77 2.77
CA THR A 67 -3.45 -2.60 2.12
C THR A 67 -3.76 -4.08 2.32
N ALA A 68 -4.06 -4.51 3.54
CA ALA A 68 -4.42 -5.90 3.84
C ALA A 68 -5.67 -6.34 3.06
N GLY A 69 -6.70 -5.49 3.01
CA GLY A 69 -7.92 -5.76 2.23
C GLY A 69 -7.64 -5.91 0.74
N LEU A 70 -6.79 -5.05 0.14
CA LEU A 70 -6.40 -5.17 -1.27
C LEU A 70 -5.56 -6.41 -1.54
N VAL A 71 -4.63 -6.76 -0.66
CA VAL A 71 -3.83 -7.99 -0.77
C VAL A 71 -4.72 -9.22 -0.67
N THR A 72 -5.66 -9.24 0.27
CA THR A 72 -6.63 -10.34 0.39
C THR A 72 -7.51 -10.43 -0.85
N PHE A 73 -8.04 -9.31 -1.35
CA PHE A 73 -8.84 -9.26 -2.57
C PHE A 73 -8.06 -9.77 -3.79
N PHE A 74 -6.79 -9.37 -3.91
CA PHE A 74 -5.91 -9.89 -4.95
C PHE A 74 -5.71 -11.40 -4.80
N ILE A 75 -5.28 -11.89 -3.65
CA ILE A 75 -4.97 -13.31 -3.44
C ILE A 75 -6.21 -14.19 -3.68
N VAL A 76 -7.33 -13.87 -3.02
CA VAL A 76 -8.56 -14.64 -3.14
C VAL A 76 -9.10 -14.59 -4.56
N GLY A 77 -9.14 -13.41 -5.17
CA GLY A 77 -9.63 -13.24 -6.53
C GLY A 77 -8.74 -13.91 -7.57
N TYR A 78 -7.43 -13.66 -7.51
CA TYR A 78 -6.46 -14.17 -8.49
C TYR A 78 -6.41 -15.70 -8.51
N PHE A 79 -6.21 -16.33 -7.35
CA PHE A 79 -6.15 -17.79 -7.27
C PHE A 79 -7.54 -18.43 -7.39
N GLY A 80 -8.60 -17.75 -6.92
CA GLY A 80 -9.98 -18.22 -7.09
C GLY A 80 -10.38 -18.28 -8.57
N VAL A 81 -10.11 -17.21 -9.33
CA VAL A 81 -10.37 -17.20 -10.78
C VAL A 81 -9.47 -18.21 -11.49
N GLY A 82 -8.17 -18.25 -11.20
CA GLY A 82 -7.23 -19.19 -11.84
C GLY A 82 -7.65 -20.65 -11.67
N ARG A 83 -8.12 -21.04 -10.48
CA ARG A 83 -8.62 -22.40 -10.21
C ARG A 83 -9.94 -22.71 -10.92
N SER A 84 -10.72 -21.71 -11.27
CA SER A 84 -12.02 -21.87 -11.96
C SER A 84 -11.90 -21.93 -13.48
N ILE A 85 -10.68 -21.81 -14.05
CA ILE A 85 -10.41 -21.86 -15.48
C ILE A 85 -9.92 -23.28 -15.83
N SER A 86 -10.60 -23.90 -16.79
CA SER A 86 -10.12 -25.16 -17.39
C SER A 86 -9.10 -24.86 -18.49
N SER A 87 -8.01 -25.62 -18.54
CA SER A 87 -6.99 -25.50 -19.59
C SER A 87 -7.57 -25.67 -21.00
N ALA A 88 -8.62 -26.46 -21.16
CA ALA A 88 -9.32 -26.65 -22.42
C ALA A 88 -10.06 -25.40 -22.92
N MET A 89 -10.32 -24.41 -22.06
CA MET A 89 -11.01 -23.16 -22.39
C MET A 89 -10.04 -22.00 -22.64
N THR A 90 -8.74 -22.24 -22.50
CA THR A 90 -7.72 -21.19 -22.65
C THR A 90 -7.27 -21.05 -24.09
N PHE A 91 -6.94 -19.83 -24.51
CA PHE A 91 -6.34 -19.56 -25.80
C PHE A 91 -4.94 -18.94 -25.65
N ASP A 92 -4.04 -19.41 -26.50
CA ASP A 92 -2.68 -18.92 -26.56
C ASP A 92 -2.65 -17.54 -27.25
N MET A 93 -2.17 -16.53 -26.55
CA MET A 93 -1.99 -15.17 -27.08
C MET A 93 -0.57 -14.91 -27.56
N ALA A 94 0.32 -15.92 -27.54
CA ALA A 94 1.72 -15.75 -27.92
C ALA A 94 1.84 -15.46 -29.42
N THR A 95 2.46 -14.33 -29.73
CA THR A 95 2.75 -13.88 -31.10
C THR A 95 4.10 -14.43 -31.60
N SER A 96 4.42 -14.21 -32.88
CA SER A 96 5.73 -14.51 -33.44
C SER A 96 6.85 -13.69 -32.79
N LEU A 97 6.54 -12.49 -32.29
CA LEU A 97 7.49 -11.65 -31.55
C LEU A 97 7.80 -12.25 -30.16
N ASP A 98 6.79 -12.74 -29.43
CA ASP A 98 6.98 -13.36 -28.12
C ASP A 98 7.87 -14.60 -28.19
N ARG A 99 7.76 -15.37 -29.29
CA ARG A 99 8.59 -16.54 -29.55
C ARG A 99 10.06 -16.18 -29.85
N ARG A 100 10.31 -14.98 -30.41
CA ARG A 100 11.68 -14.46 -30.68
C ARG A 100 12.36 -13.89 -29.44
N ILE A 101 11.61 -13.50 -28.40
CA ILE A 101 12.19 -13.04 -27.14
C ILE A 101 12.94 -14.21 -26.50
N PRO A 102 14.24 -14.08 -26.16
CA PRO A 102 14.98 -15.17 -25.52
C PRO A 102 14.44 -15.46 -24.12
N PHE A 103 14.54 -16.71 -23.69
CA PHE A 103 14.35 -17.07 -22.28
C PHE A 103 15.62 -16.69 -21.50
N ILE A 104 15.47 -15.92 -20.42
CA ILE A 104 16.56 -15.45 -19.56
C ILE A 104 16.16 -15.72 -18.11
N ALA A 105 16.59 -16.84 -17.54
CA ALA A 105 16.23 -17.24 -16.17
C ALA A 105 16.60 -16.20 -15.12
N GLN A 106 17.75 -15.52 -15.29
CA GLN A 106 18.24 -14.47 -14.38
C GLN A 106 17.26 -13.30 -14.22
N SER A 107 16.42 -13.06 -15.22
CA SER A 107 15.38 -12.01 -15.15
C SER A 107 14.33 -12.26 -14.08
N VAL A 108 14.25 -13.49 -13.54
CA VAL A 108 13.34 -13.84 -12.44
C VAL A 108 13.58 -12.98 -11.21
N TRP A 109 14.80 -12.57 -10.95
CA TRP A 109 15.14 -11.69 -9.84
C TRP A 109 14.56 -10.29 -10.01
N ILE A 110 14.54 -9.77 -11.23
CA ILE A 110 13.84 -8.51 -11.56
C ILE A 110 12.32 -8.73 -11.47
N TYR A 111 11.82 -9.85 -11.95
CA TYR A 111 10.41 -10.20 -11.88
C TYR A 111 9.90 -10.23 -10.44
N PHE A 112 10.61 -10.87 -9.51
CA PHE A 112 10.17 -10.98 -8.11
C PHE A 112 9.98 -9.63 -7.41
N TRP A 113 10.63 -8.57 -7.89
CA TRP A 113 10.37 -7.23 -7.39
C TRP A 113 8.89 -6.84 -7.48
N VAL A 114 8.14 -7.34 -8.47
CA VAL A 114 6.74 -6.99 -8.69
C VAL A 114 5.85 -7.32 -7.48
N PHE A 115 6.14 -8.40 -6.75
CA PHE A 115 5.37 -8.81 -5.58
C PHE A 115 5.47 -7.80 -4.42
N THR A 116 6.57 -7.07 -4.34
CA THR A 116 6.76 -6.02 -3.34
C THR A 116 6.45 -4.63 -3.90
N ALA A 117 6.54 -4.43 -5.21
CA ALA A 117 6.33 -3.13 -5.86
C ALA A 117 4.94 -2.56 -5.58
N ALA A 118 3.91 -3.41 -5.53
CA ALA A 118 2.55 -3.03 -5.18
C ALA A 118 2.44 -2.41 -3.77
N LEU A 119 3.38 -2.71 -2.87
CA LEU A 119 3.41 -2.17 -1.50
C LEU A 119 4.12 -0.80 -1.40
N ILE A 120 4.82 -0.35 -2.45
CA ILE A 120 5.56 0.94 -2.45
C ILE A 120 4.70 2.10 -1.94
N PRO A 121 3.42 2.26 -2.33
CA PRO A 121 2.61 3.39 -1.84
C PRO A 121 2.45 3.42 -0.33
N LEU A 122 2.46 2.27 0.34
CA LEU A 122 2.39 2.20 1.81
C LEU A 122 3.58 2.91 2.46
N PHE A 123 4.76 2.82 1.86
CA PHE A 123 6.01 3.39 2.38
C PHE A 123 6.24 4.84 1.93
N VAL A 124 5.92 5.17 0.68
CA VAL A 124 6.32 6.46 0.10
C VAL A 124 5.19 7.50 0.06
N VAL A 125 3.91 7.09 0.04
CA VAL A 125 2.79 8.02 -0.02
C VAL A 125 2.38 8.43 1.39
N ARG A 126 2.72 9.64 1.83
CA ARG A 126 2.39 10.16 3.17
C ARG A 126 1.00 10.82 3.25
N CYS A 127 0.50 11.37 2.16
CA CYS A 127 -0.81 12.04 2.14
C CYS A 127 -1.96 11.01 2.15
N PRO A 128 -2.87 11.02 3.14
CA PRO A 128 -3.98 10.06 3.21
C PRO A 128 -4.91 10.12 1.99
N ARG A 129 -5.17 11.31 1.45
CA ARG A 129 -6.02 11.49 0.26
C ARG A 129 -5.41 10.84 -0.98
N LEU A 130 -4.10 10.99 -1.19
CA LEU A 130 -3.40 10.35 -2.30
C LEU A 130 -3.39 8.84 -2.10
N PHE A 131 -3.15 8.37 -0.86
CA PHE A 131 -3.17 6.94 -0.53
C PHE A 131 -4.54 6.29 -0.83
N ARG A 132 -5.65 6.92 -0.39
CA ARG A 132 -7.01 6.43 -0.67
C ARG A 132 -7.30 6.36 -2.17
N ARG A 133 -6.87 7.36 -2.95
CA ARG A 133 -6.99 7.33 -4.42
C ARG A 133 -6.17 6.20 -5.04
N THR A 134 -4.96 5.98 -4.55
CA THR A 134 -4.13 4.86 -5.00
C THR A 134 -4.80 3.52 -4.67
N ALA A 135 -5.32 3.36 -3.45
CA ALA A 135 -6.04 2.15 -3.04
C ALA A 135 -7.30 1.91 -3.90
N LEU A 136 -8.05 2.96 -4.22
CA LEU A 136 -9.20 2.87 -5.14
C LEU A 136 -8.77 2.45 -6.55
N ALA A 137 -7.70 3.03 -7.09
CA ALA A 137 -7.17 2.65 -8.41
C ALA A 137 -6.72 1.19 -8.42
N TYR A 138 -6.07 0.71 -7.36
CA TYR A 138 -5.70 -0.70 -7.21
C TYR A 138 -6.92 -1.61 -7.18
N GLY A 139 -7.91 -1.31 -6.35
CA GLY A 139 -9.15 -2.10 -6.27
C GLY A 139 -9.86 -2.19 -7.62
N LEU A 140 -9.94 -1.08 -8.37
CA LEU A 140 -10.55 -1.03 -9.70
C LEU A 140 -9.76 -1.89 -10.71
N VAL A 141 -8.43 -1.75 -10.74
CA VAL A 141 -7.59 -2.51 -11.67
C VAL A 141 -7.65 -4.00 -11.35
N ILE A 142 -7.60 -4.39 -10.07
CA ILE A 142 -7.76 -5.79 -9.67
C ILE A 142 -9.13 -6.32 -10.14
N ALA A 143 -10.22 -5.61 -9.86
CA ALA A 143 -11.56 -6.04 -10.24
C ALA A 143 -11.72 -6.22 -11.75
N ILE A 144 -11.27 -5.24 -12.56
CA ILE A 144 -11.32 -5.32 -14.03
C ILE A 144 -10.48 -6.50 -14.54
N SER A 145 -9.26 -6.67 -14.01
CA SER A 145 -8.40 -7.77 -14.42
C SER A 145 -9.01 -9.13 -14.09
N LEU A 146 -9.61 -9.31 -12.92
CA LEU A 146 -10.29 -10.56 -12.56
C LEU A 146 -11.49 -10.87 -13.48
N ILE A 147 -12.25 -9.84 -13.87
CA ILE A 147 -13.33 -9.99 -14.86
C ILE A 147 -12.75 -10.42 -16.21
N CYS A 148 -11.68 -9.76 -16.66
CA CYS A 148 -11.01 -10.10 -17.91
C CYS A 148 -10.46 -11.53 -17.88
N PHE A 149 -9.79 -11.96 -16.81
CA PHE A 149 -9.26 -13.31 -16.66
C PHE A 149 -10.35 -14.38 -16.80
N LYS A 150 -11.54 -14.12 -16.23
CA LYS A 150 -12.66 -15.03 -16.32
C LYS A 150 -13.33 -15.02 -17.69
N ALA A 151 -13.47 -13.83 -18.31
CA ALA A 151 -14.12 -13.67 -19.60
C ALA A 151 -13.21 -14.06 -20.78
N PHE A 152 -11.89 -13.85 -20.64
CA PHE A 152 -10.88 -14.10 -21.67
C PHE A 152 -9.69 -14.87 -21.09
N PRO A 153 -9.84 -16.18 -20.83
CA PRO A 153 -8.80 -16.99 -20.19
C PRO A 153 -7.61 -17.22 -21.12
N ALA A 154 -6.70 -16.24 -21.16
CA ALA A 154 -5.50 -16.29 -21.97
C ALA A 154 -4.38 -17.08 -21.27
N THR A 155 -3.56 -17.81 -22.07
CA THR A 155 -2.45 -18.61 -21.56
C THR A 155 -1.12 -18.30 -22.23
N SER A 156 -0.01 -18.48 -21.50
CA SER A 156 1.37 -18.50 -22.01
C SER A 156 2.00 -19.90 -21.92
N ALA A 157 1.20 -20.94 -21.69
CA ALA A 157 1.69 -22.30 -21.48
C ALA A 157 2.63 -22.77 -22.60
N SER A 158 2.36 -22.43 -23.84
CA SER A 158 3.20 -22.77 -25.00
C SER A 158 4.60 -22.16 -24.94
N LEU A 159 4.76 -20.99 -24.32
CA LEU A 159 6.06 -20.33 -24.12
C LEU A 159 6.83 -20.91 -22.93
N ARG A 160 6.13 -21.33 -21.87
CA ARG A 160 6.73 -21.96 -20.68
C ARG A 160 7.26 -23.35 -20.99
N ALA A 161 6.63 -24.09 -21.90
CA ALA A 161 7.07 -25.43 -22.28
C ALA A 161 8.50 -25.46 -22.84
N ALA A 162 8.97 -24.38 -23.49
CA ALA A 162 10.34 -24.23 -23.94
C ALA A 162 11.36 -24.16 -22.78
N GLY A 163 10.92 -23.87 -21.55
CA GLY A 163 11.71 -23.84 -20.33
C GLY A 163 11.45 -25.04 -19.39
N ALA A 164 10.70 -26.05 -19.84
CA ALA A 164 10.19 -27.12 -18.98
C ALA A 164 11.29 -28.07 -18.41
N VAL A 165 12.48 -28.08 -18.99
CA VAL A 165 13.64 -28.83 -18.46
C VAL A 165 14.64 -27.82 -17.88
N LEU A 166 14.28 -27.23 -16.73
CA LEU A 166 15.19 -26.33 -16.01
C LEU A 166 16.11 -27.17 -15.13
N ASP A 167 17.41 -27.00 -15.30
CA ASP A 167 18.39 -27.47 -14.33
C ASP A 167 18.26 -26.64 -13.05
N VAL A 168 17.57 -27.19 -12.05
CA VAL A 168 17.27 -26.52 -10.78
C VAL A 168 18.49 -26.37 -9.86
N SER A 169 19.67 -26.89 -10.24
CA SER A 169 20.93 -26.65 -9.52
C SER A 169 21.33 -25.16 -9.56
N SER A 170 20.87 -24.42 -10.58
CA SER A 170 21.05 -22.97 -10.67
C SER A 170 19.99 -22.23 -9.85
N PRO A 171 20.35 -21.26 -8.99
CA PRO A 171 19.38 -20.46 -8.20
C PRO A 171 18.31 -19.79 -9.06
N SER A 172 18.68 -19.31 -10.25
CA SER A 172 17.73 -18.63 -11.15
C SER A 172 16.74 -19.60 -11.77
N ASN A 173 17.18 -20.77 -12.20
CA ASN A 173 16.29 -21.80 -12.74
C ASN A 173 15.35 -22.36 -11.67
N TRP A 174 15.88 -22.62 -10.47
CA TRP A 174 15.05 -22.99 -9.32
C TRP A 174 13.98 -21.94 -9.05
N ALA A 175 14.35 -20.67 -9.01
CA ALA A 175 13.42 -19.56 -8.79
C ALA A 175 12.34 -19.47 -9.89
N VAL A 176 12.68 -19.72 -11.17
CA VAL A 176 11.70 -19.81 -12.27
C VAL A 176 10.78 -21.02 -12.08
N SER A 177 11.30 -22.19 -11.67
CA SER A 177 10.47 -23.37 -11.42
C SER A 177 9.46 -23.13 -10.30
N VAL A 178 9.88 -22.48 -9.21
CA VAL A 178 9.00 -22.04 -8.12
C VAL A 178 7.96 -21.05 -8.63
N LEU A 179 8.37 -20.04 -9.42
CA LEU A 179 7.43 -19.08 -10.03
C LEU A 179 6.36 -19.81 -10.84
N TYR A 180 6.73 -20.73 -11.70
CA TYR A 180 5.80 -21.46 -12.55
C TYR A 180 4.86 -22.39 -11.77
N SER A 181 5.29 -22.91 -10.62
CA SER A 181 4.45 -23.73 -9.74
C SER A 181 3.44 -22.90 -8.95
N LEU A 182 3.79 -21.68 -8.57
CA LEU A 182 2.96 -20.79 -7.77
C LEU A 182 1.98 -19.98 -8.62
N ASP A 183 2.37 -19.61 -9.83
CA ASP A 183 1.61 -18.70 -10.69
C ASP A 183 1.09 -19.44 -11.94
N PRO A 184 -0.21 -19.83 -11.95
CA PRO A 184 -0.81 -20.55 -13.06
C PRO A 184 -0.76 -19.73 -14.35
N PRO A 185 -0.60 -20.39 -15.52
CA PRO A 185 -0.44 -19.70 -16.80
C PRO A 185 -1.75 -19.20 -17.42
N TYR A 186 -2.80 -18.94 -16.64
CA TYR A 186 -4.16 -18.65 -17.14
C TYR A 186 -4.66 -17.24 -16.86
N ASN A 187 -4.06 -16.53 -15.92
CA ASN A 187 -4.48 -15.19 -15.53
C ASN A 187 -3.59 -14.13 -16.19
N LEU A 188 -3.56 -14.09 -17.54
CA LEU A 188 -2.58 -13.28 -18.25
C LEU A 188 -3.09 -11.89 -18.61
N PHE A 189 -4.23 -11.80 -19.30
CA PHE A 189 -4.66 -10.53 -19.90
C PHE A 189 -5.75 -9.83 -19.10
N PRO A 190 -5.58 -8.54 -18.75
CA PRO A 190 -4.34 -7.73 -18.86
C PRO A 190 -3.33 -8.07 -17.74
N SER A 191 -2.03 -7.84 -17.95
CA SER A 191 -1.02 -8.10 -16.91
C SER A 191 -1.26 -7.31 -15.64
N LEU A 192 -1.77 -8.00 -14.61
CA LEU A 192 -2.07 -7.39 -13.32
C LEU A 192 -0.77 -7.00 -12.59
N HIS A 193 0.28 -7.78 -12.73
CA HIS A 193 1.60 -7.49 -12.18
C HIS A 193 2.13 -6.12 -12.66
N LEU A 194 2.13 -5.90 -13.98
CA LEU A 194 2.57 -4.63 -14.53
C LEU A 194 1.63 -3.48 -14.15
N SER A 195 0.32 -3.74 -14.16
CA SER A 195 -0.69 -2.72 -13.82
C SER A 195 -0.50 -2.18 -12.40
N LEU A 196 -0.33 -3.04 -11.40
CA LEU A 196 -0.13 -2.62 -10.01
C LEU A 196 1.21 -1.91 -9.81
N ALA A 197 2.29 -2.41 -10.44
CA ALA A 197 3.60 -1.76 -10.40
C ALA A 197 3.56 -0.36 -11.04
N LEU A 198 2.85 -0.18 -12.14
CA LEU A 198 2.71 1.12 -12.81
C LEU A 198 1.86 2.10 -11.98
N LEU A 199 0.79 1.64 -11.33
CA LEU A 199 0.02 2.47 -10.36
C LEU A 199 0.88 2.88 -9.16
N ALA A 200 1.79 2.00 -8.70
CA ALA A 200 2.78 2.36 -7.68
C ALA A 200 3.68 3.49 -8.17
N ALA A 201 4.17 3.43 -9.41
CA ALA A 201 4.97 4.49 -10.01
C ALA A 201 4.20 5.82 -10.11
N PHE A 202 2.94 5.82 -10.53
CA PHE A 202 2.10 7.03 -10.59
C PHE A 202 1.89 7.65 -9.20
N SER A 203 1.61 6.83 -8.19
CA SER A 203 1.42 7.31 -6.83
C SER A 203 2.72 7.86 -6.23
N ALA A 204 3.85 7.17 -6.47
CA ALA A 204 5.17 7.62 -6.06
C ALA A 204 5.57 8.94 -6.75
N TRP A 205 5.26 9.10 -8.04
CA TRP A 205 5.47 10.35 -8.78
C TRP A 205 4.68 11.52 -8.20
N LYS A 206 3.40 11.29 -7.87
CA LYS A 206 2.55 12.31 -7.21
C LYS A 206 3.01 12.65 -5.80
N ALA A 207 3.65 11.70 -5.10
CA ALA A 207 4.26 11.95 -3.80
C ALA A 207 5.56 12.78 -3.95
N LYS A 208 6.51 12.30 -4.74
CA LYS A 208 7.78 12.98 -5.07
C LYS A 208 8.28 12.47 -6.42
N ARG A 209 8.53 13.38 -7.38
CA ARG A 209 8.95 13.02 -8.75
C ARG A 209 10.11 12.04 -8.79
N LEU A 210 11.14 12.23 -7.95
CA LEU A 210 12.29 11.35 -7.87
C LEU A 210 11.93 9.90 -7.50
N TYR A 211 10.94 9.72 -6.60
CA TYR A 211 10.45 8.39 -6.26
C TYR A 211 9.76 7.74 -7.46
N GLY A 212 8.94 8.52 -8.17
CA GLY A 212 8.25 8.06 -9.37
C GLY A 212 9.19 7.65 -10.49
N VAL A 213 10.29 8.40 -10.70
CA VAL A 213 11.34 8.05 -11.67
C VAL A 213 11.97 6.71 -11.30
N GLY A 214 12.42 6.55 -10.03
CA GLY A 214 13.05 5.30 -9.60
C GLY A 214 12.13 4.08 -9.73
N VAL A 215 10.87 4.22 -9.30
CA VAL A 215 9.87 3.14 -9.46
C VAL A 215 9.54 2.89 -10.92
N GLY A 216 9.44 3.94 -11.75
CA GLY A 216 9.19 3.85 -13.18
C GLY A 216 10.27 3.08 -13.94
N VAL A 217 11.55 3.30 -13.61
CA VAL A 217 12.66 2.50 -14.15
C VAL A 217 12.48 1.03 -13.78
N GLY A 218 12.17 0.73 -12.51
CA GLY A 218 11.88 -0.63 -12.07
C GLY A 218 10.73 -1.27 -12.84
N VAL A 219 9.64 -0.53 -13.09
CA VAL A 219 8.50 -1.00 -13.90
C VAL A 219 8.92 -1.34 -15.33
N GLY A 220 9.77 -0.52 -15.95
CA GLY A 220 10.33 -0.81 -17.28
C GLY A 220 11.15 -2.11 -17.29
N LEU A 221 11.98 -2.32 -16.28
CA LEU A 221 12.76 -3.57 -16.13
C LEU A 221 11.84 -4.78 -15.93
N VAL A 222 10.77 -4.66 -15.12
CA VAL A 222 9.77 -5.72 -14.94
C VAL A 222 9.06 -6.01 -16.25
N ALA A 223 8.68 -5.01 -17.03
CA ALA A 223 8.02 -5.22 -18.32
C ALA A 223 8.85 -6.09 -19.29
N VAL A 224 10.18 -5.96 -19.23
CA VAL A 224 11.10 -6.84 -19.98
C VAL A 224 11.20 -8.21 -19.29
N ALA A 225 11.36 -8.23 -17.97
CA ALA A 225 11.57 -9.46 -17.21
C ALA A 225 10.39 -10.44 -17.35
N VAL A 226 9.14 -9.95 -17.30
CA VAL A 226 7.94 -10.82 -17.42
C VAL A 226 7.87 -11.54 -18.79
N CYS A 227 8.40 -10.91 -19.85
CA CYS A 227 8.49 -11.52 -21.19
C CYS A 227 9.66 -12.49 -21.31
N THR A 228 10.82 -12.16 -20.72
CA THR A 228 12.02 -13.00 -20.80
C THR A 228 11.95 -14.23 -19.90
N VAL A 229 11.23 -14.21 -18.79
CA VAL A 229 10.88 -15.40 -18.00
C VAL A 229 9.64 -16.13 -18.53
N LYS A 230 9.10 -15.72 -19.72
CA LYS A 230 7.94 -16.35 -20.36
C LYS A 230 6.67 -16.42 -19.49
N GLN A 231 6.56 -15.51 -18.54
CA GLN A 231 5.37 -15.42 -17.70
C GLN A 231 4.23 -14.69 -18.41
N HIS A 232 4.54 -13.65 -19.18
CA HIS A 232 3.60 -12.84 -19.93
C HIS A 232 4.01 -12.71 -21.41
N VAL A 233 3.05 -12.39 -22.24
CA VAL A 233 3.24 -12.00 -23.64
C VAL A 233 3.13 -10.47 -23.80
N LEU A 234 3.63 -9.93 -24.90
CA LEU A 234 3.64 -8.47 -25.13
C LEU A 234 2.24 -7.84 -25.07
N VAL A 235 1.23 -8.56 -25.55
CA VAL A 235 -0.16 -8.07 -25.54
C VAL A 235 -0.68 -7.88 -24.12
N ASP A 236 -0.39 -8.80 -23.19
CA ASP A 236 -0.82 -8.63 -21.78
C ASP A 236 -0.08 -7.46 -21.12
N VAL A 237 1.21 -7.31 -21.41
CA VAL A 237 2.03 -6.19 -20.91
C VAL A 237 1.44 -4.87 -21.36
N LEU A 238 1.11 -4.74 -22.65
CA LEU A 238 0.46 -3.55 -23.20
C LEU A 238 -0.93 -3.33 -22.62
N GLY A 239 -1.74 -4.39 -22.50
CA GLY A 239 -3.06 -4.32 -21.86
C GLY A 239 -2.99 -3.84 -20.43
N GLY A 240 -2.03 -4.37 -19.65
CA GLY A 240 -1.76 -3.93 -18.29
C GLY A 240 -1.32 -2.47 -18.21
N ALA A 241 -0.44 -2.03 -19.11
CA ALA A 241 0.01 -0.64 -19.18
C ALA A 241 -1.14 0.32 -19.51
N VAL A 242 -2.00 -0.04 -20.48
CA VAL A 242 -3.18 0.75 -20.84
C VAL A 242 -4.16 0.85 -19.67
N LEU A 243 -4.52 -0.28 -19.05
CA LEU A 243 -5.43 -0.31 -17.91
C LEU A 243 -4.94 0.53 -16.75
N ALA A 244 -3.67 0.40 -16.39
CA ALA A 244 -3.06 1.19 -15.33
C ALA A 244 -2.96 2.67 -15.69
N SER A 245 -2.65 3.02 -16.94
CA SER A 245 -2.54 4.41 -17.38
C SER A 245 -3.89 5.11 -17.37
N LEU A 246 -4.96 4.46 -17.83
CA LEU A 246 -6.31 4.99 -17.78
C LEU A 246 -6.80 5.15 -16.34
N SER A 247 -6.73 4.10 -15.53
CA SER A 247 -7.17 4.13 -14.13
C SER A 247 -6.33 5.10 -13.29
N GLY A 248 -5.00 5.05 -13.46
CA GLY A 248 -4.07 5.93 -12.76
C GLY A 248 -4.23 7.39 -13.20
N GLY A 249 -4.40 7.66 -14.49
CA GLY A 249 -4.65 9.00 -15.02
C GLY A 249 -5.92 9.61 -14.46
N LEU A 250 -7.03 8.86 -14.47
CA LEU A 250 -8.32 9.33 -13.99
C LEU A 250 -8.38 9.49 -12.47
N ILE A 251 -7.81 8.56 -11.71
CA ILE A 251 -7.97 8.53 -10.26
C ILE A 251 -6.80 9.22 -9.56
N ILE A 252 -5.55 8.85 -9.88
CA ILE A 252 -4.34 9.38 -9.23
C ILE A 252 -3.91 10.69 -9.91
N GLY A 253 -3.98 10.75 -11.25
CA GLY A 253 -3.56 11.90 -12.06
C GLY A 253 -4.28 13.19 -11.70
N THR A 254 -5.58 13.09 -11.40
CA THR A 254 -6.43 14.21 -10.99
C THR A 254 -6.20 14.67 -9.54
N TYR A 255 -5.36 13.98 -8.77
CA TYR A 255 -4.98 14.44 -7.44
C TYR A 255 -4.17 15.73 -7.53
N ARG A 256 -4.60 16.74 -6.77
CA ARG A 256 -3.87 17.99 -6.55
C ARG A 256 -3.58 18.15 -5.06
N ALA A 257 -2.32 18.38 -4.72
CA ALA A 257 -1.93 18.70 -3.35
C ALA A 257 -2.52 20.06 -2.97
N LYS A 258 -3.02 20.19 -1.73
CA LYS A 258 -3.42 21.52 -1.22
C LYS A 258 -2.17 22.37 -0.99
N PRO A 259 -2.14 23.65 -1.41
CA PRO A 259 -1.06 24.56 -1.09
C PRO A 259 -0.82 24.61 0.44
N GLY A 260 0.44 24.59 0.87
CA GLY A 260 0.81 24.67 2.30
C GLY A 260 0.65 23.37 3.10
N VAL A 261 0.14 22.28 2.54
CA VAL A 261 -0.09 20.99 3.22
C VAL A 261 0.70 19.87 2.53
N THR A 262 1.84 20.16 1.95
CA THR A 262 2.69 19.10 1.39
C THR A 262 3.47 18.40 2.51
N PRO A 263 3.29 17.08 2.72
CA PRO A 263 4.09 16.34 3.69
C PRO A 263 5.57 16.43 3.31
N ALA A 264 6.44 16.63 4.28
CA ALA A 264 7.88 16.52 4.05
C ALA A 264 8.21 15.06 3.65
N TYR A 265 8.67 14.87 2.42
CA TYR A 265 9.10 13.58 1.91
C TYR A 265 10.61 13.40 2.14
N GLY A 266 10.99 12.38 2.90
CA GLY A 266 12.38 12.02 3.23
C GLY A 266 12.67 10.55 2.92
N TRP A 267 13.93 10.15 3.04
CA TRP A 267 14.41 8.82 2.66
C TRP A 267 14.01 7.67 3.61
N ARG A 268 13.36 7.95 4.76
CA ARG A 268 12.92 6.90 5.71
C ARG A 268 11.94 5.90 5.06
N GLY A 269 10.95 6.37 4.31
CA GLY A 269 10.00 5.48 3.65
C GLY A 269 10.66 4.60 2.59
N PRO A 270 11.38 5.17 1.60
CA PRO A 270 12.17 4.38 0.65
C PRO A 270 13.15 3.43 1.34
N GLY A 271 13.87 3.85 2.40
CA GLY A 271 14.79 2.99 3.14
C GLY A 271 14.10 1.78 3.77
N LEU A 272 12.93 1.95 4.38
CA LEU A 272 12.14 0.84 4.93
C LEU A 272 11.67 -0.12 3.82
N TYR A 273 11.29 0.41 2.65
CA TYR A 273 10.92 -0.42 1.51
C TYR A 273 12.12 -1.24 0.99
N VAL A 274 13.30 -0.61 0.86
CA VAL A 274 14.53 -1.31 0.47
C VAL A 274 14.88 -2.39 1.50
N GLY A 275 14.72 -2.12 2.80
CA GLY A 275 14.90 -3.12 3.86
C GLY A 275 13.97 -4.33 3.69
N LEU A 276 12.67 -4.07 3.41
CA LEU A 276 11.71 -5.14 3.09
C LEU A 276 12.16 -5.95 1.86
N LEU A 277 12.60 -5.27 0.81
CA LEU A 277 13.07 -5.89 -0.42
C LEU A 277 14.27 -6.82 -0.17
N VAL A 278 15.27 -6.33 0.56
CA VAL A 278 16.45 -7.14 0.94
C VAL A 278 16.04 -8.39 1.74
N LEU A 279 15.13 -8.24 2.71
CA LEU A 279 14.62 -9.37 3.50
C LEU A 279 13.85 -10.37 2.62
N ALA A 280 13.03 -9.91 1.66
CA ALA A 280 12.32 -10.78 0.74
C ALA A 280 13.28 -11.59 -0.13
N TYR A 281 14.29 -10.96 -0.71
CA TYR A 281 15.28 -11.66 -1.54
C TYR A 281 16.18 -12.60 -0.72
N ALA A 282 16.58 -12.20 0.49
CA ALA A 282 17.30 -13.08 1.40
C ALA A 282 16.48 -14.32 1.77
N GLY A 283 15.16 -14.14 2.01
CA GLY A 283 14.24 -15.25 2.27
C GLY A 283 14.12 -16.23 1.09
N ILE A 284 13.98 -15.70 -0.14
CA ILE A 284 13.93 -16.53 -1.36
C ILE A 284 15.25 -17.30 -1.54
N TYR A 285 16.40 -16.64 -1.34
CA TYR A 285 17.69 -17.30 -1.46
C TYR A 285 17.93 -18.35 -0.38
N ALA A 286 17.51 -18.08 0.86
CA ALA A 286 17.55 -19.07 1.93
C ALA A 286 16.68 -20.30 1.62
N ALA A 287 15.48 -20.08 1.05
CA ALA A 287 14.62 -21.19 0.62
C ALA A 287 15.28 -22.05 -0.48
N TYR A 288 16.01 -21.42 -1.42
CA TYR A 288 16.81 -22.14 -2.40
C TYR A 288 17.87 -23.03 -1.72
N LEU A 289 18.65 -22.48 -0.78
CA LEU A 289 19.70 -23.24 -0.06
C LEU A 289 19.14 -24.40 0.77
N CYS A 290 17.89 -24.32 1.23
CA CYS A 290 17.21 -25.42 1.92
C CYS A 290 16.66 -26.49 0.98
N ALA A 291 16.46 -26.16 -0.30
CA ALA A 291 15.88 -27.06 -1.30
C ALA A 291 16.94 -27.74 -2.18
N ALA A 292 18.16 -27.18 -2.22
CA ALA A 292 19.33 -27.71 -2.93
C ALA A 292 20.04 -28.75 -2.08
#